data_4a6993aadd5f6d574c9e31e022970bde
#
_entry.id   4a6993aadd5f6d574c9e31e022970bde
#
_cell.length_a   1.000
_cell.length_b   1.000
_cell.length_c   1.000
_cell.angle_alpha   90.00
_cell.angle_beta   90.00
_cell.angle_gamma   90.00
#
_symmetry.space_group_name_H-M   'P 1'
#
loop_
_entity.id
_entity.type
_entity.pdbx_description
1 polymer ?
#
loop_
_entity_poly.entity_id
_entity_poly.type
_entity_poly.pdbx_seq_one_letter_code
_entity_poly.pdbx_strand_id
1 'polypeptide(L)'
;ILEAIAANRRNYPSDAKHASALGISASVYNGLKKGQTEKALSDANWISIARRLDVSLRDTIEWKGAQTETFKYISIQLEACQERSLSVILCDLPNIGKTYTARWYVHEHRNAVYVDCSQVKTKRALVKKIAKEFGVGATGKYQDTYEDLVYYLRSMERPLVVLDEAGDLQYEAFLELKALWNATEMCCGWYMMGAD
;
A
#
# COMPACT_ATOMS: atom_id res chain seq x y z
N ILE A 1 -12.14 -10.80 10.14
CA ILE A 1 -11.50 -10.76 8.81
C ILE A 1 -12.50 -10.37 7.71
N LEU A 2 -13.69 -11.00 7.62
CA LEU A 2 -14.67 -10.70 6.56
C LEU A 2 -15.13 -9.24 6.57
N GLU A 3 -15.40 -8.67 7.74
CA GLU A 3 -15.76 -7.27 7.91
C GLU A 3 -14.63 -6.35 7.43
N ALA A 4 -13.39 -6.70 7.77
CA ALA A 4 -12.22 -5.94 7.32
C ALA A 4 -12.03 -6.02 5.78
N ILE A 5 -12.28 -7.17 5.16
CA ILE A 5 -12.30 -7.31 3.69
C ILE A 5 -13.37 -6.37 3.10
N ALA A 6 -14.57 -6.37 3.65
CA ALA A 6 -15.66 -5.53 3.16
C ALA A 6 -15.35 -4.02 3.31
N ALA A 7 -14.80 -3.61 4.45
CA ALA A 7 -14.39 -2.24 4.70
C ALA A 7 -13.24 -1.81 3.75
N ASN A 8 -12.22 -2.65 3.58
CA ASN A 8 -11.06 -2.34 2.74
C ASN A 8 -11.41 -2.28 1.24
N ARG A 9 -12.53 -2.95 0.81
CA ARG A 9 -12.98 -2.94 -0.59
C ARG A 9 -13.11 -1.53 -1.17
N ARG A 10 -13.51 -0.57 -0.39
CA ARG A 10 -13.69 0.84 -0.81
C ARG A 10 -12.41 1.48 -1.37
N ASN A 11 -11.23 0.97 -0.97
CA ASN A 11 -9.94 1.50 -1.37
C ASN A 11 -9.49 1.04 -2.78
N TYR A 12 -10.29 0.19 -3.45
CA TYR A 12 -9.95 -0.38 -4.74
C TYR A 12 -11.04 -0.08 -5.79
N PRO A 13 -10.67 0.15 -7.05
CA PRO A 13 -11.63 0.49 -8.11
C PRO A 13 -12.53 -0.67 -8.52
N SER A 14 -12.11 -1.92 -8.29
CA SER A 14 -12.89 -3.11 -8.65
C SER A 14 -12.64 -4.28 -7.70
N ASP A 15 -13.58 -5.23 -7.65
CA ASP A 15 -13.47 -6.47 -6.90
C ASP A 15 -12.27 -7.30 -7.36
N ALA A 16 -12.00 -7.31 -8.68
CA ALA A 16 -10.87 -8.04 -9.24
C ALA A 16 -9.52 -7.47 -8.75
N LYS A 17 -9.38 -6.15 -8.69
CA LYS A 17 -8.17 -5.49 -8.15
C LYS A 17 -8.02 -5.74 -6.66
N HIS A 18 -9.09 -5.66 -5.90
CA HIS A 18 -9.05 -5.97 -4.47
C HIS A 18 -8.70 -7.45 -4.22
N ALA A 19 -9.31 -8.39 -4.96
CA ALA A 19 -8.96 -9.81 -4.86
C ALA A 19 -7.47 -10.07 -5.15
N SER A 20 -6.94 -9.45 -6.20
CA SER A 20 -5.52 -9.52 -6.56
C SER A 20 -4.62 -8.95 -5.45
N ALA A 21 -4.97 -7.81 -4.87
CA ALA A 21 -4.24 -7.22 -3.75
C ALA A 21 -4.26 -8.12 -2.50
N LEU A 22 -5.39 -8.79 -2.23
CA LEU A 22 -5.48 -9.78 -1.15
C LEU A 22 -4.75 -11.09 -1.47
N GLY A 23 -4.35 -11.31 -2.71
CA GLY A 23 -3.65 -12.53 -3.16
C GLY A 23 -4.57 -13.74 -3.33
N ILE A 24 -5.85 -13.52 -3.60
CA ILE A 24 -6.85 -14.56 -3.84
C ILE A 24 -7.47 -14.44 -5.24
N SER A 25 -8.04 -15.53 -5.74
CA SER A 25 -8.74 -15.52 -7.03
C SER A 25 -10.07 -14.75 -6.96
N ALA A 26 -10.51 -14.20 -8.08
CA ALA A 26 -11.81 -13.52 -8.17
C ALA A 26 -12.99 -14.47 -7.82
N SER A 27 -12.86 -15.76 -8.15
CA SER A 27 -13.87 -16.78 -7.79
C SER A 27 -14.00 -16.92 -6.27
N VAL A 28 -12.87 -17.10 -5.56
CA VAL A 28 -12.85 -17.18 -4.09
C VAL A 28 -13.38 -15.89 -3.47
N TYR A 29 -12.96 -14.74 -3.98
CA TYR A 29 -13.42 -13.44 -3.51
C TYR A 29 -14.95 -13.31 -3.61
N ASN A 30 -15.53 -13.69 -4.74
CA ASN A 30 -16.98 -13.68 -4.92
C ASN A 30 -17.71 -14.66 -3.99
N GLY A 31 -17.12 -15.82 -3.71
CA GLY A 31 -17.62 -16.76 -2.71
C GLY A 31 -17.67 -16.15 -1.30
N LEU A 32 -16.58 -15.49 -0.89
CA LEU A 32 -16.51 -14.81 0.41
C LEU A 32 -17.56 -13.70 0.56
N LYS A 33 -17.82 -12.93 -0.51
CA LYS A 33 -18.92 -11.93 -0.52
C LYS A 33 -20.29 -12.53 -0.32
N LYS A 34 -20.49 -13.78 -0.73
CA LYS A 34 -21.76 -14.52 -0.55
C LYS A 34 -21.83 -15.28 0.79
N GLY A 35 -20.84 -15.09 1.67
CA GLY A 35 -20.78 -15.80 2.95
C GLY A 35 -20.28 -17.26 2.88
N GLN A 36 -19.77 -17.69 1.74
CA GLN A 36 -19.22 -19.03 1.54
C GLN A 36 -17.80 -19.06 2.12
N THR A 37 -17.68 -19.39 3.40
CA THR A 37 -16.38 -19.39 4.12
C THR A 37 -15.82 -20.78 4.35
N GLU A 38 -16.68 -21.81 4.37
CA GLU A 38 -16.25 -23.18 4.58
C GLU A 38 -15.32 -23.65 3.46
N LYS A 39 -14.11 -24.04 3.82
CA LYS A 39 -13.05 -24.50 2.90
C LYS A 39 -12.69 -23.54 1.76
N ALA A 40 -13.15 -22.27 1.82
CA ALA A 40 -12.88 -21.27 0.79
C ALA A 40 -11.39 -20.92 0.69
N LEU A 41 -10.68 -20.92 1.82
CA LEU A 41 -9.26 -20.60 1.95
C LEU A 41 -8.62 -21.49 3.00
N SER A 42 -7.32 -21.77 2.83
CA SER A 42 -6.50 -22.39 3.89
C SER A 42 -6.27 -21.41 5.04
N ASP A 43 -5.96 -21.93 6.23
CA ASP A 43 -5.63 -21.12 7.41
C ASP A 43 -4.48 -20.15 7.12
N ALA A 44 -3.45 -20.60 6.38
CA ALA A 44 -2.34 -19.77 5.97
C ALA A 44 -2.79 -18.56 5.11
N ASN A 45 -3.79 -18.74 4.24
CA ASN A 45 -4.35 -17.66 3.44
C ASN A 45 -5.19 -16.71 4.30
N TRP A 46 -5.97 -17.22 5.25
CA TRP A 46 -6.70 -16.38 6.21
C TRP A 46 -5.75 -15.53 7.06
N ILE A 47 -4.66 -16.12 7.57
CA ILE A 47 -3.62 -15.39 8.31
C ILE A 47 -2.95 -14.33 7.42
N SER A 48 -2.66 -14.67 6.16
CA SER A 48 -2.06 -13.72 5.20
C SER A 48 -2.98 -12.53 4.93
N ILE A 49 -4.28 -12.76 4.77
CA ILE A 49 -5.28 -11.70 4.58
C ILE A 49 -5.40 -10.84 5.84
N ALA A 50 -5.49 -11.46 7.03
CA ALA A 50 -5.56 -10.75 8.30
C ALA A 50 -4.34 -9.82 8.48
N ARG A 51 -3.12 -10.32 8.17
CA ARG A 51 -1.90 -9.52 8.22
C ARG A 51 -1.93 -8.34 7.24
N ARG A 52 -2.48 -8.54 6.03
CA ARG A 52 -2.57 -7.47 5.02
C ARG A 52 -3.55 -6.38 5.42
N LEU A 53 -4.62 -6.76 6.11
CA LEU A 53 -5.68 -5.86 6.55
C LEU A 53 -5.44 -5.33 7.97
N ASP A 54 -4.28 -5.65 8.56
CA ASP A 54 -3.90 -5.30 9.94
C ASP A 54 -4.94 -5.75 10.99
N VAL A 55 -5.60 -6.88 10.72
CA VAL A 55 -6.59 -7.47 11.63
C VAL A 55 -5.89 -8.33 12.66
N SER A 56 -6.04 -7.99 13.93
CA SER A 56 -5.60 -8.85 15.03
C SER A 56 -6.42 -10.14 15.05
N LEU A 57 -5.72 -11.28 15.09
CA LEU A 57 -6.32 -12.61 15.30
C LEU A 57 -6.37 -13.01 16.78
N ARG A 58 -5.95 -12.12 17.66
CA ARG A 58 -6.03 -12.30 19.11
C ARG A 58 -7.07 -11.36 19.69
N ASP A 59 -7.73 -11.76 20.75
CA ASP A 59 -8.52 -10.86 21.60
C ASP A 59 -7.56 -9.92 22.35
N THR A 60 -7.13 -8.88 21.68
CA THR A 60 -6.28 -7.84 22.27
C THR A 60 -7.09 -6.57 22.45
N ILE A 61 -6.77 -5.82 23.50
CA ILE A 61 -7.30 -4.47 23.71
C ILE A 61 -7.00 -3.65 22.44
N GLU A 62 -8.03 -3.12 21.82
CA GLU A 62 -7.92 -2.31 20.62
C GLU A 62 -7.07 -1.05 20.92
N TRP A 63 -5.87 -1.01 20.33
CA TRP A 63 -5.00 0.15 20.50
C TRP A 63 -5.54 1.33 19.70
N LYS A 64 -5.94 2.39 20.41
CA LYS A 64 -6.43 3.62 19.77
C LYS A 64 -5.28 4.60 19.59
N GLY A 65 -4.99 4.96 18.35
CA GLY A 65 -3.98 5.95 18.03
C GLY A 65 -4.36 7.34 18.52
N ALA A 66 -3.43 8.02 19.17
CA ALA A 66 -3.62 9.41 19.58
C ALA A 66 -3.40 10.35 18.38
N GLN A 67 -4.27 11.35 18.23
CA GLN A 67 -4.10 12.41 17.23
C GLN A 67 -3.11 13.48 17.73
N THR A 68 -1.82 13.12 17.74
CA THR A 68 -0.73 14.03 18.09
C THR A 68 -0.54 15.12 17.04
N GLU A 69 0.24 16.16 17.35
CA GLU A 69 0.60 17.19 16.35
C GLU A 69 1.40 16.56 15.18
N THR A 70 2.28 15.60 15.44
CA THR A 70 3.00 14.84 14.41
C THR A 70 2.03 14.06 13.51
N PHE A 71 1.02 13.42 14.10
CA PHE A 71 -0.02 12.73 13.32
C PHE A 71 -0.75 13.68 12.39
N LYS A 72 -1.18 14.85 12.88
CA LYS A 72 -1.86 15.86 12.06
C LYS A 72 -0.97 16.40 10.95
N TYR A 73 0.28 16.73 11.28
CA TYR A 73 1.26 17.24 10.33
C TYR A 73 1.52 16.28 9.17
N ILE A 74 1.81 15.01 9.48
CA ILE A 74 2.05 13.98 8.47
C ILE A 74 0.77 13.72 7.65
N SER A 75 -0.40 13.67 8.27
CA SER A 75 -1.68 13.48 7.56
C SER A 75 -1.93 14.58 6.53
N ILE A 76 -1.70 15.85 6.89
CA ILE A 76 -1.82 16.99 5.97
C ILE A 76 -0.84 16.88 4.80
N GLN A 77 0.39 16.44 5.05
CA GLN A 77 1.38 16.24 3.98
C GLN A 77 0.97 15.10 3.04
N LEU A 78 0.50 13.98 3.57
CA LEU A 78 0.01 12.85 2.78
C LEU A 78 -1.18 13.25 1.90
N GLU A 79 -2.13 14.00 2.48
CA GLU A 79 -3.28 14.55 1.75
C GLU A 79 -2.82 15.49 0.63
N ALA A 80 -1.89 16.40 0.91
CA ALA A 80 -1.36 17.31 -0.11
C ALA A 80 -0.63 16.55 -1.23
N CYS A 81 0.13 15.49 -0.90
CA CYS A 81 0.76 14.63 -1.89
C CYS A 81 -0.27 13.93 -2.77
N GLN A 82 -1.32 13.37 -2.17
CA GLN A 82 -2.36 12.65 -2.90
C GLN A 82 -3.21 13.57 -3.78
N GLU A 83 -3.65 14.70 -3.23
CA GLU A 83 -4.57 15.62 -3.91
C GLU A 83 -3.89 16.40 -5.04
N ARG A 84 -2.60 16.68 -4.92
CA ARG A 84 -1.86 17.56 -5.83
C ARG A 84 -0.71 16.88 -6.56
N SER A 85 -0.60 15.57 -6.48
CA SER A 85 0.51 14.78 -7.06
C SER A 85 1.89 15.31 -6.65
N LEU A 86 2.03 15.75 -5.38
CA LEU A 86 3.29 16.25 -4.86
C LEU A 86 4.19 15.10 -4.38
N SER A 87 5.47 15.41 -4.26
CA SER A 87 6.46 14.48 -3.71
C SER A 87 7.14 15.11 -2.51
N VAL A 88 7.16 14.38 -1.39
CA VAL A 88 7.73 14.82 -0.11
C VAL A 88 8.68 13.76 0.43
N ILE A 89 9.76 14.22 1.03
CA ILE A 89 10.67 13.39 1.83
C ILE A 89 10.60 13.90 3.27
N LEU A 90 10.28 13.00 4.20
CA LEU A 90 10.28 13.27 5.63
C LEU A 90 11.38 12.45 6.30
N CYS A 91 12.44 13.13 6.76
CA CYS A 91 13.43 12.58 7.69
C CYS A 91 13.20 13.21 9.05
N ASP A 92 13.03 12.39 10.07
CA ASP A 92 12.78 12.87 11.44
C ASP A 92 13.07 11.74 12.44
N LEU A 93 13.12 12.09 13.71
CA LEU A 93 13.43 11.20 14.82
C LEU A 93 12.61 9.90 14.78
N PRO A 94 13.18 8.77 15.20
CA PRO A 94 12.42 7.53 15.32
C PRO A 94 11.32 7.67 16.39
N ASN A 95 10.32 6.79 16.30
CA ASN A 95 9.23 6.65 17.28
C ASN A 95 8.29 7.86 17.45
N ILE A 96 8.30 8.83 16.54
CA ILE A 96 7.35 9.97 16.56
C ILE A 96 5.99 9.65 15.94
N GLY A 97 5.78 8.43 15.44
CA GLY A 97 4.50 7.98 14.90
C GLY A 97 4.40 8.00 13.37
N LYS A 98 5.51 8.18 12.62
CA LYS A 98 5.52 8.21 11.13
C LYS A 98 4.80 7.01 10.52
N THR A 99 5.29 5.82 10.82
CA THR A 99 4.77 4.55 10.31
C THR A 99 3.28 4.34 10.63
N TYR A 100 2.89 4.65 11.88
CA TYR A 100 1.49 4.55 12.28
C TYR A 100 0.60 5.46 11.46
N THR A 101 0.97 6.74 11.34
CA THR A 101 0.18 7.72 10.60
C THR A 101 0.05 7.35 9.12
N ALA A 102 1.16 6.90 8.51
CA ALA A 102 1.15 6.48 7.12
C ALA A 102 0.22 5.27 6.87
N ARG A 103 0.28 4.25 7.72
CA ARG A 103 -0.59 3.09 7.62
C ARG A 103 -2.06 3.44 7.86
N TRP A 104 -2.31 4.28 8.85
CA TRP A 104 -3.66 4.79 9.11
C TRP A 104 -4.19 5.55 7.90
N TYR A 105 -3.40 6.45 7.33
CA TYR A 105 -3.80 7.23 6.15
C TYR A 105 -4.16 6.33 4.97
N VAL A 106 -3.28 5.39 4.63
CA VAL A 106 -3.52 4.44 3.54
C VAL A 106 -4.74 3.55 3.78
N HIS A 107 -5.03 3.21 5.04
CA HIS A 107 -6.23 2.45 5.38
C HIS A 107 -7.52 3.26 5.14
N GLU A 108 -7.50 4.55 5.43
CA GLU A 108 -8.67 5.44 5.32
C GLU A 108 -8.88 6.01 3.91
N HIS A 109 -7.84 6.05 3.07
CA HIS A 109 -7.87 6.73 1.77
C HIS A 109 -7.76 5.76 0.60
N ARG A 110 -8.60 5.99 -0.42
CA ARG A 110 -8.56 5.21 -1.67
C ARG A 110 -7.31 5.54 -2.46
N ASN A 111 -6.87 4.57 -3.26
CA ASN A 111 -5.76 4.75 -4.20
C ASN A 111 -4.43 5.14 -3.54
N ALA A 112 -4.30 4.95 -2.24
CA ALA A 112 -3.08 5.09 -1.48
C ALA A 112 -2.51 3.72 -1.10
N VAL A 113 -1.19 3.54 -1.24
CA VAL A 113 -0.51 2.30 -0.86
C VAL A 113 0.69 2.57 0.03
N TYR A 114 0.97 1.62 0.91
CA TYR A 114 2.10 1.66 1.84
C TYR A 114 3.09 0.54 1.51
N VAL A 115 4.36 0.90 1.42
CA VAL A 115 5.46 -0.04 1.18
C VAL A 115 6.55 0.17 2.23
N ASP A 116 6.84 -0.89 2.97
CA ASP A 116 7.98 -0.96 3.88
C ASP A 116 9.24 -1.33 3.07
N CYS A 117 10.14 -0.37 2.89
CA CYS A 117 11.35 -0.52 2.09
C CYS A 117 12.41 -1.39 2.78
N SER A 118 12.34 -1.59 4.09
CA SER A 118 13.21 -2.52 4.80
C SER A 118 13.06 -3.97 4.30
N GLN A 119 11.90 -4.30 3.73
CA GLN A 119 11.55 -5.63 3.21
C GLN A 119 11.77 -5.77 1.69
N VAL A 120 12.00 -4.68 0.96
CA VAL A 120 12.00 -4.67 -0.52
C VAL A 120 13.17 -3.87 -1.11
N LYS A 121 14.36 -4.14 -0.67
CA LYS A 121 15.57 -3.35 -0.93
C LYS A 121 16.01 -3.26 -2.40
N THR A 122 15.59 -4.19 -3.26
CA THR A 122 16.01 -4.22 -4.68
C THR A 122 14.96 -3.62 -5.60
N LYS A 123 15.37 -3.10 -6.76
CA LYS A 123 14.47 -2.51 -7.77
C LYS A 123 13.31 -3.43 -8.17
N ARG A 124 13.60 -4.72 -8.41
CA ARG A 124 12.55 -5.69 -8.78
C ARG A 124 11.56 -5.93 -7.66
N ALA A 125 12.05 -6.05 -6.43
CA ALA A 125 11.21 -6.25 -5.26
C ALA A 125 10.34 -5.02 -5.01
N LEU A 126 10.89 -3.81 -5.13
CA LEU A 126 10.19 -2.55 -4.94
C LEU A 126 9.04 -2.38 -5.95
N VAL A 127 9.32 -2.45 -7.26
CA VAL A 127 8.30 -2.30 -8.30
C VAL A 127 7.21 -3.36 -8.17
N LYS A 128 7.61 -4.62 -7.95
CA LYS A 128 6.66 -5.72 -7.74
C LYS A 128 5.80 -5.51 -6.50
N LYS A 129 6.35 -4.96 -5.42
CA LYS A 129 5.60 -4.68 -4.19
C LYS A 129 4.59 -3.57 -4.43
N ILE A 130 5.00 -2.44 -5.03
CA ILE A 130 4.09 -1.34 -5.36
C ILE A 130 2.96 -1.83 -6.28
N ALA A 131 3.28 -2.55 -7.36
CA ALA A 131 2.29 -3.11 -8.27
C ALA A 131 1.27 -3.99 -7.53
N LYS A 132 1.76 -4.87 -6.65
CA LYS A 132 0.92 -5.77 -5.86
C LYS A 132 -0.01 -5.03 -4.91
N GLU A 133 0.46 -3.96 -4.26
CA GLU A 133 -0.37 -3.18 -3.34
C GLU A 133 -1.53 -2.48 -4.09
N PHE A 134 -1.28 -2.02 -5.30
CA PHE A 134 -2.34 -1.50 -6.18
C PHE A 134 -3.21 -2.59 -6.84
N GLY A 135 -2.93 -3.88 -6.59
CA GLY A 135 -3.64 -4.98 -7.25
C GLY A 135 -3.29 -5.14 -8.74
N VAL A 136 -2.14 -4.62 -9.18
CA VAL A 136 -1.60 -4.87 -10.51
C VAL A 136 -0.90 -6.23 -10.53
N GLY A 137 -1.17 -7.05 -11.55
CA GLY A 137 -0.53 -8.36 -11.71
C GLY A 137 1.00 -8.22 -11.80
N ALA A 138 1.73 -9.00 -11.01
CA ALA A 138 3.19 -8.91 -10.92
C ALA A 138 3.86 -10.28 -11.12
N THR A 139 3.27 -11.12 -11.99
CA THR A 139 3.73 -12.50 -12.26
C THR A 139 4.56 -12.62 -13.53
N GLY A 140 4.55 -11.59 -14.38
CA GLY A 140 5.25 -11.56 -15.67
C GLY A 140 6.72 -11.14 -15.56
N LYS A 141 7.29 -10.78 -16.73
CA LYS A 141 8.62 -10.18 -16.81
C LYS A 141 8.63 -8.85 -16.06
N TYR A 142 9.80 -8.45 -15.60
CA TYR A 142 9.98 -7.19 -14.89
C TYR A 142 9.49 -5.98 -15.70
N GLN A 143 9.84 -5.94 -16.98
CA GLN A 143 9.47 -4.84 -17.86
C GLN A 143 7.95 -4.71 -18.00
N ASP A 144 7.25 -5.83 -18.20
CA ASP A 144 5.78 -5.85 -18.31
C ASP A 144 5.14 -5.32 -17.01
N THR A 145 5.67 -5.77 -15.85
CA THR A 145 5.17 -5.29 -14.54
C THR A 145 5.38 -3.79 -14.36
N TYR A 146 6.53 -3.26 -14.80
CA TYR A 146 6.83 -1.83 -14.72
C TYR A 146 5.90 -1.01 -15.62
N GLU A 147 5.73 -1.40 -16.86
CA GLU A 147 4.86 -0.72 -17.83
C GLU A 147 3.39 -0.76 -17.40
N ASP A 148 2.91 -1.90 -16.93
CA ASP A 148 1.57 -2.07 -16.38
C ASP A 148 1.35 -1.17 -15.15
N LEU A 149 2.35 -1.08 -14.25
CA LEU A 149 2.27 -0.20 -13.08
C LEU A 149 2.20 1.26 -13.49
N VAL A 150 3.06 1.72 -14.39
CA VAL A 150 3.07 3.12 -14.89
C VAL A 150 1.74 3.45 -15.55
N TYR A 151 1.25 2.57 -16.42
CA TYR A 151 -0.05 2.76 -17.07
C TYR A 151 -1.19 2.85 -16.05
N TYR A 152 -1.16 1.97 -15.05
CA TYR A 152 -2.17 1.92 -14.00
C TYR A 152 -2.16 3.18 -13.13
N LEU A 153 -0.99 3.64 -12.68
CA LEU A 153 -0.86 4.87 -11.92
C LEU A 153 -1.36 6.10 -12.69
N ARG A 154 -1.08 6.18 -13.99
CA ARG A 154 -1.56 7.26 -14.85
C ARG A 154 -3.08 7.23 -15.10
N SER A 155 -3.70 6.07 -14.94
CA SER A 155 -5.13 5.87 -15.16
C SER A 155 -5.97 6.01 -13.89
N MET A 156 -5.31 6.07 -12.72
CA MET A 156 -5.99 6.20 -11.44
C MET A 156 -6.28 7.66 -11.09
N GLU A 157 -7.33 7.86 -10.32
CA GLU A 157 -7.62 9.15 -9.69
C GLU A 157 -6.76 9.28 -8.43
N ARG A 158 -5.85 10.27 -8.42
CA ARG A 158 -5.03 10.66 -7.28
C ARG A 158 -4.34 9.49 -6.57
N PRO A 159 -3.52 8.70 -7.24
CA PRO A 159 -2.76 7.64 -6.59
C PRO A 159 -1.69 8.24 -5.67
N LEU A 160 -1.44 7.57 -4.56
CA LEU A 160 -0.38 7.91 -3.61
C LEU A 160 0.45 6.67 -3.29
N VAL A 161 1.77 6.80 -3.37
CA VAL A 161 2.72 5.79 -2.91
C VAL A 161 3.45 6.31 -1.68
N VAL A 162 3.30 5.61 -0.56
CA VAL A 162 4.01 5.90 0.68
C VAL A 162 5.12 4.86 0.87
N LEU A 163 6.36 5.33 0.94
CA LEU A 163 7.56 4.52 1.11
C LEU A 163 8.12 4.77 2.52
N ASP A 164 8.02 3.79 3.38
CA ASP A 164 8.58 3.83 4.74
C ASP A 164 9.97 3.19 4.75
N GLU A 165 10.85 3.67 5.62
CA GLU A 165 12.26 3.26 5.69
C GLU A 165 12.94 3.33 4.30
N ALA A 166 12.69 4.42 3.57
CA ALA A 166 13.20 4.60 2.21
C ALA A 166 14.74 4.62 2.14
N GLY A 167 15.41 5.00 3.23
CA GLY A 167 16.88 4.93 3.36
C GLY A 167 17.46 3.52 3.24
N ASP A 168 16.67 2.49 3.45
CA ASP A 168 17.08 1.08 3.33
C ASP A 168 17.17 0.56 1.89
N LEU A 169 16.70 1.33 0.91
CA LEU A 169 16.75 0.95 -0.49
C LEU A 169 18.19 0.91 -1.01
N GLN A 170 18.52 -0.12 -1.80
CA GLN A 170 19.76 -0.16 -2.55
C GLN A 170 19.79 0.93 -3.63
N TYR A 171 20.98 1.39 -4.01
CA TYR A 171 21.17 2.48 -4.97
C TYR A 171 20.40 2.27 -6.29
N GLU A 172 20.45 1.04 -6.86
CA GLU A 172 19.69 0.71 -8.07
C GLU A 172 18.17 0.82 -7.87
N ALA A 173 17.69 0.56 -6.66
CA ALA A 173 16.26 0.73 -6.35
C ALA A 173 15.87 2.22 -6.29
N PHE A 174 16.75 3.09 -5.80
CA PHE A 174 16.54 4.54 -5.87
C PHE A 174 16.53 5.06 -7.31
N LEU A 175 17.42 4.57 -8.18
CA LEU A 175 17.41 4.96 -9.59
C LEU A 175 16.10 4.53 -10.28
N GLU A 176 15.62 3.34 -9.96
CA GLU A 176 14.34 2.84 -10.48
C GLU A 176 13.15 3.62 -9.92
N LEU A 177 13.18 3.97 -8.63
CA LEU A 177 12.18 4.83 -8.01
C LEU A 177 12.13 6.21 -8.69
N LYS A 178 13.30 6.81 -8.97
CA LYS A 178 13.39 8.06 -9.72
C LYS A 178 12.80 7.94 -11.13
N ALA A 179 13.06 6.83 -11.84
CA ALA A 179 12.49 6.59 -13.15
C ALA A 179 10.95 6.46 -13.08
N LEU A 180 10.44 5.74 -12.09
CA LEU A 180 9.01 5.58 -11.87
C LEU A 180 8.35 6.90 -11.48
N TRP A 181 8.99 7.68 -10.61
CA TRP A 181 8.56 9.02 -10.26
C TRP A 181 8.49 9.94 -11.47
N ASN A 182 9.56 10.03 -12.27
CA ASN A 182 9.57 10.83 -13.50
C ASN A 182 8.44 10.43 -14.46
N ALA A 183 8.16 9.12 -14.57
CA ALA A 183 7.09 8.62 -15.42
C ALA A 183 5.69 8.99 -14.90
N THR A 184 5.54 9.36 -13.63
CA THR A 184 4.22 9.55 -12.97
C THR A 184 4.12 10.87 -12.19
N GLU A 185 5.09 11.80 -12.33
CA GLU A 185 5.19 13.03 -11.53
C GLU A 185 3.94 13.93 -11.56
N MET A 186 3.21 13.94 -12.69
CA MET A 186 2.03 14.78 -12.87
C MET A 186 0.72 14.11 -12.43
N CYS A 187 0.75 12.88 -12.00
CA CYS A 187 -0.47 12.12 -11.71
C CYS A 187 -0.41 11.27 -10.43
N CYS A 188 0.75 11.08 -9.83
CA CYS A 188 0.94 10.26 -8.63
C CYS A 188 1.64 11.05 -7.53
N GLY A 189 1.08 11.01 -6.32
CA GLY A 189 1.75 11.52 -5.13
C GLY A 189 2.79 10.51 -4.62
N TRP A 190 3.92 11.02 -4.13
CA TRP A 190 4.99 10.20 -3.58
C TRP A 190 5.39 10.74 -2.21
N TYR A 191 5.34 9.89 -1.21
CA TYR A 191 5.73 10.23 0.15
C TYR A 191 6.79 9.26 0.65
N MET A 192 8.01 9.74 0.82
CA MET A 192 9.12 8.95 1.34
C MET A 192 9.40 9.35 2.77
N MET A 193 9.58 8.40 3.66
CA MET A 193 9.95 8.67 5.04
C MET A 193 11.00 7.70 5.54
N GLY A 194 11.77 8.16 6.52
CA GLY A 194 12.83 7.41 7.16
C GLY A 194 13.19 8.02 8.50
N ALA A 195 14.08 7.35 9.21
CA ALA A 195 14.77 7.90 10.37
C ALA A 195 16.02 8.65 9.92
N ASP A 196 16.39 9.64 10.73
CA ASP A 196 17.65 10.38 10.62
C ASP A 196 18.80 9.56 11.22
#